data_2766d701ecbaba6cb0214b7d33b8b4e0
#
_entry.id   2766d701ecbaba6cb0214b7d33b8b4e0
#
_cell.length_a   1.000
_cell.length_b   1.000
_cell.length_c   1.000
_cell.angle_alpha   90.00
_cell.angle_beta   90.00
_cell.angle_gamma   90.00
#
_symmetry.space_group_name_H-M   'P 1'
#
loop_
_entity.id
_entity.type
_entity.pdbx_description
1 polymer ?
#
loop_
_entity_poly.entity_id
_entity_poly.type
_entity_poly.pdbx_seq_one_letter_code
_entity_poly.pdbx_strand_id
1 'polypeptide(L)'
;MTSAILLVAEFCEPAERHIISIFKIIQELLAPSGQKGKTLFHILMDSLPPDHKARWFAGAALSSSEQAMNSVMSTALARLNSFLDSEMEQILCFGTAVDAETFCNQKSALFLVMPEEDPNKFFMVSLVIQQLYREILAVADENGGKLKNRAIFYCDEFGTLPKIESAEMMFSASRSRRLSIVPIIQSLAQLEKNYSKEGAEIIVDNTQLTIFGGFAPNSETAQVMSKSLGSRTALSGSVSRGKNDPSQSLQMIERPLMTPDELKSMPKGQFIVMKTGVNPMKVKLKLFFKWGIEFGEPYKVPDRGSRPVRYASRVELMEAIHEAYPHLRPRKATPTAQPTEQPTKIKIERGESENV
;
A
#
# COMPACT_ATOMS: atom_id res chain seq x y z
N MET A 1 5.89 10.33 14.48
CA MET A 1 5.63 8.98 13.98
C MET A 1 6.85 8.06 14.10
N THR A 2 7.98 8.35 13.48
CA THR A 2 9.20 7.51 13.56
C THR A 2 9.63 7.21 14.99
N SER A 3 9.58 8.20 15.89
CA SER A 3 9.87 7.98 17.32
C SER A 3 8.94 6.96 17.97
N ALA A 4 7.64 7.03 17.69
CA ALA A 4 6.66 6.07 18.22
C ALA A 4 6.91 4.65 17.67
N ILE A 5 7.26 4.53 16.37
CA ILE A 5 7.64 3.24 15.77
C ILE A 5 8.85 2.63 16.49
N LEU A 6 9.90 3.44 16.70
CA LEU A 6 11.11 2.98 17.39
C LEU A 6 10.81 2.52 18.83
N LEU A 7 10.01 3.28 19.56
CA LEU A 7 9.65 2.95 20.95
C LEU A 7 8.83 1.67 21.04
N VAL A 8 7.82 1.52 20.17
CA VAL A 8 7.02 0.28 20.14
C VAL A 8 7.87 -0.92 19.71
N ALA A 9 8.78 -0.73 18.75
CA ALA A 9 9.66 -1.81 18.31
C ALA A 9 10.67 -2.25 19.37
N GLU A 10 11.14 -1.33 20.20
CA GLU A 10 12.20 -1.60 21.18
C GLU A 10 11.64 -2.09 22.53
N PHE A 11 10.57 -1.46 23.02
CA PHE A 11 10.11 -1.64 24.39
C PHE A 11 8.80 -2.43 24.55
N CYS A 12 8.03 -2.65 23.47
CA CYS A 12 6.78 -3.40 23.58
C CYS A 12 6.97 -4.90 23.24
N GLU A 13 6.04 -5.71 23.74
CA GLU A 13 6.00 -7.13 23.42
C GLU A 13 5.78 -7.41 21.93
N PRO A 14 6.29 -8.50 21.36
CA PRO A 14 6.13 -8.81 19.94
C PRO A 14 4.69 -8.78 19.44
N ALA A 15 3.73 -9.21 20.28
CA ALA A 15 2.30 -9.21 19.94
C ALA A 15 1.68 -7.80 19.87
N GLU A 16 2.39 -6.78 20.33
CA GLU A 16 1.96 -5.38 20.38
C GLU A 16 2.64 -4.53 19.31
N ARG A 17 3.62 -5.10 18.58
CA ARG A 17 4.43 -4.39 17.58
C ARG A 17 3.71 -4.29 16.24
N HIS A 18 2.64 -3.51 16.18
CA HIS A 18 1.85 -3.30 14.96
C HIS A 18 1.37 -1.86 14.82
N ILE A 19 0.90 -1.50 13.64
CA ILE A 19 0.54 -0.12 13.30
C ILE A 19 -0.58 0.45 14.19
N ILE A 20 -1.50 -0.39 14.66
CA ILE A 20 -2.61 0.04 15.51
C ILE A 20 -2.09 0.46 16.90
N SER A 21 -1.12 -0.26 17.45
CA SER A 21 -0.43 0.17 18.68
C SER A 21 0.24 1.53 18.51
N ILE A 22 0.88 1.77 17.37
CA ILE A 22 1.51 3.05 17.07
C ILE A 22 0.47 4.17 17.04
N PHE A 23 -0.68 3.93 16.38
CA PHE A 23 -1.79 4.89 16.38
C PHE A 23 -2.25 5.24 17.80
N LYS A 24 -2.51 4.21 18.63
CA LYS A 24 -3.00 4.35 19.99
C LYS A 24 -1.99 5.11 20.86
N ILE A 25 -0.72 4.74 20.82
CA ILE A 25 0.35 5.44 21.54
C ILE A 25 0.45 6.90 21.11
N ILE A 26 0.40 7.20 19.81
CA ILE A 26 0.44 8.57 19.32
C ILE A 26 -0.75 9.37 19.87
N GLN A 27 -1.95 8.82 19.83
CA GLN A 27 -3.16 9.46 20.34
C GLN A 27 -3.05 9.77 21.84
N GLU A 28 -2.58 8.81 22.65
CA GLU A 28 -2.40 8.98 24.09
C GLU A 28 -1.31 10.00 24.43
N LEU A 29 -0.21 10.03 23.68
CA LEU A 29 0.91 10.94 23.95
C LEU A 29 0.62 12.42 23.64
N LEU A 30 -0.45 12.73 22.92
CA LEU A 30 -0.90 14.09 22.68
C LEU A 30 -1.63 14.72 23.86
N ALA A 31 -2.09 13.90 24.80
CA ALA A 31 -2.80 14.41 25.96
C ALA A 31 -1.91 15.35 26.80
N PRO A 32 -2.48 16.39 27.40
CA PRO A 32 -1.76 17.27 28.31
C PRO A 32 -1.14 16.50 29.47
N SER A 33 0.09 16.83 29.83
CA SER A 33 0.82 16.16 30.92
C SER A 33 0.48 16.69 32.34
N GLY A 34 -0.34 17.75 32.43
CA GLY A 34 -0.54 18.51 33.65
C GLY A 34 0.61 19.52 33.97
N GLN A 35 1.72 19.47 33.26
CA GLN A 35 2.79 20.46 33.32
C GLN A 35 2.60 21.50 32.22
N LYS A 36 2.73 22.79 32.58
CA LYS A 36 2.52 23.90 31.67
C LYS A 36 3.45 23.78 30.42
N GLY A 37 2.85 23.74 29.24
CA GLY A 37 3.58 23.68 27.97
C GLY A 37 4.19 22.30 27.61
N LYS A 38 3.87 21.24 28.37
CA LYS A 38 4.35 19.87 28.06
C LYS A 38 3.19 18.90 27.82
N THR A 39 3.31 18.12 26.80
CA THR A 39 2.45 16.94 26.56
C THR A 39 3.08 15.68 27.15
N LEU A 40 2.33 14.59 27.20
CA LEU A 40 2.87 13.30 27.63
C LEU A 40 4.02 12.83 26.72
N PHE A 41 4.02 13.26 25.46
CA PHE A 41 5.14 13.01 24.52
C PHE A 41 6.46 13.62 25.01
N HIS A 42 6.44 14.84 25.54
CA HIS A 42 7.64 15.47 26.10
C HIS A 42 8.16 14.67 27.30
N ILE A 43 7.27 14.24 28.19
CA ILE A 43 7.66 13.45 29.37
C ILE A 43 8.29 12.12 28.96
N LEU A 44 7.69 11.45 27.97
CA LEU A 44 8.22 10.18 27.46
C LEU A 44 9.62 10.38 26.84
N MET A 45 9.82 11.43 26.06
CA MET A 45 11.13 11.73 25.46
C MET A 45 12.16 12.11 26.53
N ASP A 46 11.76 12.82 27.60
CA ASP A 46 12.65 13.17 28.72
C ASP A 46 13.08 11.94 29.54
N SER A 47 12.33 10.84 29.47
CA SER A 47 12.67 9.56 30.13
C SER A 47 13.68 8.71 29.35
N LEU A 48 14.11 9.15 28.19
CA LEU A 48 15.10 8.47 27.35
C LEU A 48 16.48 9.18 27.44
N PRO A 49 17.59 8.45 27.24
CA PRO A 49 18.91 9.08 27.11
C PRO A 49 18.94 10.14 26.00
N PRO A 50 19.78 11.19 26.12
CA PRO A 50 19.89 12.26 25.10
C PRO A 50 20.30 11.75 23.71
N ASP A 51 21.08 10.69 23.65
CA ASP A 51 21.58 10.04 22.45
C ASP A 51 20.64 8.97 21.87
N HIS A 52 19.48 8.76 22.50
CA HIS A 52 18.52 7.78 22.02
C HIS A 52 17.91 8.20 20.66
N LYS A 53 17.88 7.27 19.67
CA LYS A 53 17.41 7.56 18.32
C LYS A 53 15.99 8.13 18.27
N ALA A 54 15.09 7.65 19.14
CA ALA A 54 13.72 8.16 19.19
C ALA A 54 13.67 9.66 19.52
N ARG A 55 14.60 10.17 20.37
CA ARG A 55 14.72 11.61 20.68
C ARG A 55 15.20 12.40 19.48
N TRP A 56 16.14 11.88 18.69
CA TRP A 56 16.62 12.56 17.48
C TRP A 56 15.49 12.79 16.48
N PHE A 57 14.67 11.77 16.22
CA PHE A 57 13.51 11.90 15.35
C PHE A 57 12.38 12.76 15.95
N ALA A 58 12.35 12.90 17.28
CA ALA A 58 11.41 13.75 17.97
C ALA A 58 11.81 15.24 17.99
N GLY A 59 13.07 15.57 17.73
CA GLY A 59 13.63 16.91 17.95
C GLY A 59 12.82 18.05 17.33
N ALA A 60 12.42 17.93 16.06
CA ALA A 60 11.59 18.93 15.41
C ALA A 60 10.19 19.05 16.06
N ALA A 61 9.62 17.94 16.49
CA ALA A 61 8.32 17.92 17.17
C ALA A 61 8.41 18.53 18.57
N LEU A 62 9.48 18.26 19.33
CA LEU A 62 9.69 18.80 20.68
C LEU A 62 9.95 20.33 20.67
N SER A 63 10.46 20.86 19.57
CA SER A 63 10.70 22.31 19.40
C SER A 63 9.54 23.07 18.75
N SER A 64 8.51 22.36 18.29
CA SER A 64 7.36 22.97 17.60
C SER A 64 6.38 23.59 18.60
N SER A 65 5.64 24.62 18.15
CA SER A 65 4.51 25.14 18.92
C SER A 65 3.42 24.07 19.06
N GLU A 66 2.66 24.14 20.15
CA GLU A 66 1.56 23.21 20.42
C GLU A 66 0.55 23.16 19.26
N GLN A 67 0.24 24.32 18.66
CA GLN A 67 -0.66 24.40 17.51
C GLN A 67 -0.11 23.68 16.27
N ALA A 68 1.19 23.83 15.97
CA ALA A 68 1.84 23.14 14.86
C ALA A 68 1.88 21.63 15.10
N MET A 69 2.21 21.21 16.32
CA MET A 69 2.18 19.81 16.74
C MET A 69 0.79 19.20 16.52
N ASN A 70 -0.25 19.84 17.04
CA ASN A 70 -1.62 19.36 16.90
C ASN A 70 -2.07 19.22 15.45
N SER A 71 -1.68 20.16 14.58
CA SER A 71 -2.00 20.11 13.14
C SER A 71 -1.32 18.91 12.45
N VAL A 72 -0.02 18.72 12.67
CA VAL A 72 0.74 17.59 12.11
C VAL A 72 0.18 16.26 12.61
N MET A 73 -0.16 16.19 13.89
CA MET A 73 -0.67 14.96 14.49
C MET A 73 -2.09 14.63 14.03
N SER A 74 -2.97 15.64 13.89
CA SER A 74 -4.30 15.44 13.30
C SER A 74 -4.19 14.86 11.89
N THR A 75 -3.25 15.35 11.09
CA THR A 75 -2.97 14.80 9.76
C THR A 75 -2.46 13.36 9.82
N ALA A 76 -1.54 13.06 10.75
CA ALA A 76 -1.02 11.71 10.94
C ALA A 76 -2.11 10.74 11.38
N LEU A 77 -2.93 11.12 12.36
CA LEU A 77 -4.04 10.30 12.84
C LEU A 77 -5.09 10.07 11.75
N ALA A 78 -5.43 11.10 10.97
CA ALA A 78 -6.36 10.95 9.84
C ALA A 78 -5.86 9.91 8.82
N ARG A 79 -4.55 9.87 8.54
CA ARG A 79 -3.94 8.86 7.66
C ARG A 79 -3.95 7.46 8.28
N LEU A 80 -3.68 7.36 9.58
CA LEU A 80 -3.67 6.09 10.30
C LEU A 80 -5.07 5.52 10.54
N ASN A 81 -6.09 6.38 10.52
CA ASN A 81 -7.48 5.96 10.74
C ASN A 81 -7.96 4.90 9.74
N SER A 82 -7.40 4.90 8.54
CA SER A 82 -7.70 3.88 7.52
C SER A 82 -7.30 2.45 7.92
N PHE A 83 -6.47 2.29 8.97
CA PHE A 83 -6.05 0.99 9.50
C PHE A 83 -6.92 0.52 10.67
N LEU A 84 -7.85 1.36 11.17
CA LEU A 84 -8.68 1.09 12.36
C LEU A 84 -9.99 0.39 12.01
N ASP A 85 -9.91 -0.62 11.19
CA ASP A 85 -11.03 -1.49 10.85
C ASP A 85 -10.79 -2.87 11.48
N SER A 86 -11.85 -3.51 12.00
CA SER A 86 -11.73 -4.78 12.72
C SER A 86 -11.16 -5.91 11.87
N GLU A 87 -11.43 -5.92 10.56
CA GLU A 87 -10.84 -6.91 9.64
C GLU A 87 -9.38 -6.60 9.38
N MET A 88 -9.03 -5.31 9.24
CA MET A 88 -7.64 -4.87 9.08
C MET A 88 -6.81 -5.18 10.32
N GLU A 89 -7.36 -5.05 11.51
CA GLU A 89 -6.71 -5.46 12.76
C GLU A 89 -6.40 -6.96 12.77
N GLN A 90 -7.32 -7.80 12.28
CA GLN A 90 -7.09 -9.25 12.20
C GLN A 90 -5.97 -9.61 11.20
N ILE A 91 -5.71 -8.78 10.23
CA ILE A 91 -4.62 -8.96 9.25
C ILE A 91 -3.30 -8.40 9.81
N LEU A 92 -3.31 -7.20 10.38
CA LEU A 92 -2.12 -6.42 10.69
C LEU A 92 -1.53 -6.69 12.08
N CYS A 93 -2.37 -7.16 13.04
CA CYS A 93 -1.94 -7.33 14.43
C CYS A 93 -1.43 -8.73 14.75
N PHE A 94 -1.41 -9.62 13.78
CA PHE A 94 -0.96 -11.01 13.98
C PHE A 94 0.13 -11.37 12.98
N GLY A 95 1.03 -12.23 13.42
CA GLY A 95 2.08 -12.77 12.55
C GLY A 95 1.47 -13.49 11.34
N THR A 96 2.05 -13.27 10.17
CA THR A 96 1.67 -13.93 8.93
C THR A 96 2.65 -15.08 8.63
N ALA A 97 2.15 -16.14 8.01
CA ALA A 97 2.99 -17.22 7.50
C ALA A 97 3.64 -16.87 6.14
N VAL A 98 3.37 -15.67 5.62
CA VAL A 98 3.89 -15.21 4.33
C VAL A 98 5.15 -14.40 4.57
N ASP A 99 6.29 -14.99 4.26
CA ASP A 99 7.57 -14.32 4.15
C ASP A 99 8.13 -14.51 2.74
N ALA A 100 8.94 -13.56 2.29
CA ALA A 100 9.46 -13.56 0.94
C ALA A 100 10.46 -14.71 0.68
N GLU A 101 11.20 -15.13 1.68
CA GLU A 101 12.16 -16.22 1.56
C GLU A 101 11.45 -17.55 1.28
N THR A 102 10.44 -17.89 2.08
CA THR A 102 9.59 -19.07 1.87
C THR A 102 8.88 -18.99 0.53
N PHE A 103 8.29 -17.82 0.21
CA PHE A 103 7.60 -17.61 -1.06
C PHE A 103 8.48 -17.82 -2.28
N CYS A 104 9.74 -17.38 -2.25
CA CYS A 104 10.68 -17.52 -3.37
C CYS A 104 11.37 -18.88 -3.45
N ASN A 105 11.58 -19.55 -2.32
CA ASN A 105 12.36 -20.79 -2.26
C ASN A 105 11.50 -22.07 -2.34
N GLN A 106 10.19 -21.96 -2.06
CA GLN A 106 9.25 -23.09 -2.09
C GLN A 106 8.19 -22.88 -3.18
N LYS A 107 7.52 -23.97 -3.58
CA LYS A 107 6.34 -23.90 -4.45
C LYS A 107 5.17 -23.34 -3.65
N SER A 108 4.89 -22.06 -3.85
CA SER A 108 3.92 -21.30 -3.06
C SER A 108 2.96 -20.52 -3.98
N ALA A 109 1.77 -20.24 -3.49
CA ALA A 109 0.82 -19.33 -4.10
C ALA A 109 0.20 -18.44 -3.01
N LEU A 110 0.24 -17.13 -3.21
CA LEU A 110 -0.39 -16.12 -2.36
C LEU A 110 -1.54 -15.48 -3.12
N PHE A 111 -2.75 -15.55 -2.56
CA PHE A 111 -3.94 -14.92 -3.10
C PHE A 111 -4.29 -13.70 -2.24
N LEU A 112 -4.31 -12.52 -2.87
CA LEU A 112 -4.79 -11.28 -2.28
C LEU A 112 -6.16 -10.99 -2.87
N VAL A 113 -7.20 -11.19 -2.06
CA VAL A 113 -8.59 -10.99 -2.49
C VAL A 113 -9.09 -9.67 -1.92
N MET A 114 -9.62 -8.81 -2.79
CA MET A 114 -10.16 -7.50 -2.43
C MET A 114 -11.68 -7.55 -2.40
N PRO A 115 -12.34 -7.03 -1.36
CA PRO A 115 -13.79 -6.87 -1.36
C PRO A 115 -14.18 -5.73 -2.31
N GLU A 116 -15.02 -6.01 -3.31
CA GLU A 116 -15.48 -5.00 -4.28
C GLU A 116 -16.33 -3.91 -3.61
N GLU A 117 -17.00 -4.25 -2.51
CA GLU A 117 -17.90 -3.39 -1.76
C GLU A 117 -17.16 -2.29 -0.96
N ASP A 118 -15.86 -2.48 -0.67
CA ASP A 118 -15.09 -1.55 0.15
C ASP A 118 -13.76 -1.12 -0.50
N PRO A 119 -13.82 -0.18 -1.46
CA PRO A 119 -12.61 0.34 -2.12
C PRO A 119 -11.61 1.00 -1.15
N ASN A 120 -12.06 1.41 0.05
CA ASN A 120 -11.18 2.03 1.04
C ASN A 120 -10.08 1.07 1.54
N LYS A 121 -10.27 -0.25 1.39
CA LYS A 121 -9.29 -1.27 1.78
C LYS A 121 -8.26 -1.60 0.67
N PHE A 122 -8.47 -1.14 -0.55
CA PHE A 122 -7.60 -1.47 -1.69
C PHE A 122 -6.15 -1.01 -1.49
N PHE A 123 -5.92 0.07 -0.72
CA PHE A 123 -4.56 0.53 -0.41
C PHE A 123 -3.70 -0.56 0.25
N MET A 124 -4.30 -1.47 1.01
CA MET A 124 -3.58 -2.57 1.65
C MET A 124 -2.94 -3.52 0.65
N VAL A 125 -3.65 -3.83 -0.44
CA VAL A 125 -3.10 -4.69 -1.50
C VAL A 125 -1.87 -4.05 -2.12
N SER A 126 -1.93 -2.74 -2.41
CA SER A 126 -0.79 -1.99 -2.92
C SER A 126 0.39 -1.98 -1.95
N LEU A 127 0.14 -1.83 -0.63
CA LEU A 127 1.17 -1.92 0.40
C LEU A 127 1.79 -3.31 0.50
N VAL A 128 0.98 -4.37 0.48
CA VAL A 128 1.46 -5.77 0.53
C VAL A 128 2.32 -6.08 -0.69
N ILE A 129 1.86 -5.72 -1.89
CA ILE A 129 2.64 -5.93 -3.13
C ILE A 129 3.97 -5.18 -3.04
N GLN A 130 3.96 -3.92 -2.60
CA GLN A 130 5.17 -3.10 -2.49
C GLN A 130 6.15 -3.66 -1.45
N GLN A 131 5.65 -4.10 -0.29
CA GLN A 131 6.48 -4.69 0.75
C GLN A 131 7.07 -6.02 0.30
N LEU A 132 6.24 -6.91 -0.24
CA LEU A 132 6.68 -8.20 -0.76
C LEU A 132 7.73 -8.04 -1.87
N TYR A 133 7.55 -7.05 -2.76
CA TYR A 133 8.54 -6.73 -3.78
C TYR A 133 9.89 -6.36 -3.18
N ARG A 134 9.93 -5.50 -2.15
CA ARG A 134 11.17 -5.11 -1.48
C ARG A 134 11.88 -6.29 -0.83
N GLU A 135 11.12 -7.14 -0.17
CA GLU A 135 11.68 -8.35 0.47
C GLU A 135 12.19 -9.35 -0.57
N ILE A 136 11.46 -9.52 -1.68
CA ILE A 136 11.92 -10.34 -2.82
C ILE A 136 13.24 -9.83 -3.40
N LEU A 137 13.42 -8.51 -3.48
CA LEU A 137 14.70 -7.94 -3.92
C LEU A 137 15.82 -8.28 -2.95
N ALA A 138 15.59 -8.22 -1.63
CA ALA A 138 16.57 -8.61 -0.63
C ALA A 138 16.96 -10.09 -0.78
N VAL A 139 15.98 -10.98 -0.91
CA VAL A 139 16.22 -12.40 -1.18
C VAL A 139 17.01 -12.62 -2.47
N ALA A 140 16.73 -11.84 -3.52
CA ALA A 140 17.49 -11.94 -4.78
C ALA A 140 18.93 -11.47 -4.60
N ASP A 141 19.17 -10.39 -3.84
CA ASP A 141 20.52 -9.87 -3.58
C ASP A 141 21.37 -10.86 -2.77
N GLU A 142 20.81 -11.50 -1.74
CA GLU A 142 21.43 -12.59 -0.99
C GLU A 142 21.79 -13.81 -1.87
N ASN A 143 21.03 -14.03 -2.94
CA ASN A 143 21.26 -15.09 -3.92
C ASN A 143 22.07 -14.64 -5.15
N GLY A 144 22.95 -13.66 -5.01
CA GLY A 144 23.81 -13.17 -6.10
C GLY A 144 23.08 -12.39 -7.19
N GLY A 145 22.03 -11.66 -6.80
CA GLY A 145 21.28 -10.75 -7.64
C GLY A 145 20.10 -11.38 -8.39
N LYS A 146 19.78 -12.65 -8.16
CA LYS A 146 18.66 -13.34 -8.82
C LYS A 146 17.98 -14.34 -7.89
N LEU A 147 16.68 -14.47 -8.00
CA LEU A 147 15.93 -15.53 -7.32
C LEU A 147 16.35 -16.91 -7.83
N LYS A 148 16.38 -17.91 -6.96
CA LYS A 148 16.59 -19.33 -7.35
C LYS A 148 15.44 -19.82 -8.24
N ASN A 149 14.21 -19.57 -7.81
CA ASN A 149 13.00 -19.86 -8.55
C ASN A 149 12.42 -18.58 -9.14
N ARG A 150 11.56 -18.70 -10.17
CA ARG A 150 10.82 -17.56 -10.73
C ARG A 150 9.65 -17.23 -9.84
N ALA A 151 9.54 -15.99 -9.40
CA ALA A 151 8.32 -15.44 -8.81
C ALA A 151 7.49 -14.75 -9.90
N ILE A 152 6.16 -14.83 -9.80
CA ILE A 152 5.25 -14.21 -10.76
C ILE A 152 4.15 -13.49 -9.99
N PHE A 153 3.94 -12.22 -10.30
CA PHE A 153 2.81 -11.42 -9.82
C PHE A 153 1.77 -11.32 -10.92
N TYR A 154 0.63 -11.96 -10.74
CA TYR A 154 -0.56 -11.78 -11.55
C TYR A 154 -1.40 -10.68 -10.91
N CYS A 155 -1.36 -9.49 -11.49
CA CYS A 155 -2.08 -8.33 -10.97
C CYS A 155 -3.36 -8.15 -11.79
N ASP A 156 -4.41 -8.88 -11.41
CA ASP A 156 -5.73 -8.69 -12.01
C ASP A 156 -6.27 -7.32 -11.63
N GLU A 157 -7.01 -6.70 -12.53
CA GLU A 157 -7.54 -5.34 -12.38
C GLU A 157 -6.50 -4.28 -11.94
N PHE A 158 -5.25 -4.41 -12.43
CA PHE A 158 -4.15 -3.52 -12.06
C PHE A 158 -4.47 -2.03 -12.27
N GLY A 159 -5.34 -1.71 -13.24
CA GLY A 159 -5.78 -0.35 -13.52
C GLY A 159 -6.72 0.24 -12.46
N THR A 160 -7.33 -0.57 -11.59
CA THR A 160 -8.25 -0.10 -10.52
C THR A 160 -7.59 -0.07 -9.15
N LEU A 161 -6.45 -0.74 -8.99
CA LEU A 161 -5.65 -0.68 -7.76
C LEU A 161 -5.18 0.75 -7.49
N PRO A 162 -5.11 1.19 -6.22
CA PRO A 162 -4.39 2.40 -5.88
C PRO A 162 -2.95 2.34 -6.37
N LYS A 163 -2.41 3.51 -6.71
CA LYS A 163 -1.04 3.63 -7.20
C LYS A 163 -0.06 2.88 -6.29
N ILE A 164 0.75 2.01 -6.88
CA ILE A 164 1.92 1.41 -6.26
C ILE A 164 3.10 2.32 -6.56
N GLU A 165 3.62 3.03 -5.57
CA GLU A 165 4.66 4.07 -5.77
C GLU A 165 5.91 3.57 -6.49
N SER A 166 6.25 2.29 -6.30
CA SER A 166 7.42 1.67 -6.95
C SER A 166 7.11 0.98 -8.27
N ALA A 167 5.89 1.08 -8.82
CA ALA A 167 5.48 0.28 -9.98
C ALA A 167 6.41 0.46 -11.20
N GLU A 168 6.73 1.68 -11.59
CA GLU A 168 7.63 1.96 -12.71
C GLU A 168 8.99 1.27 -12.54
N MET A 169 9.56 1.32 -11.34
CA MET A 169 10.80 0.63 -10.99
C MET A 169 10.62 -0.89 -11.00
N MET A 170 9.48 -1.38 -10.49
CA MET A 170 9.16 -2.81 -10.49
C MET A 170 9.16 -3.36 -11.91
N PHE A 171 8.50 -2.71 -12.86
CA PHE A 171 8.47 -3.15 -14.25
C PHE A 171 9.84 -3.06 -14.92
N SER A 172 10.64 -2.05 -14.63
CA SER A 172 11.97 -1.86 -15.22
C SER A 172 13.01 -2.86 -14.71
N ALA A 173 13.00 -3.18 -13.41
CA ALA A 173 14.07 -3.95 -12.76
C ALA A 173 13.76 -5.44 -12.54
N SER A 174 12.50 -5.84 -12.46
CA SER A 174 12.09 -7.18 -12.03
C SER A 174 12.62 -8.32 -12.91
N ARG A 175 12.72 -8.09 -14.21
CA ARG A 175 13.19 -9.09 -15.16
C ARG A 175 14.58 -9.64 -14.83
N SER A 176 15.52 -8.78 -14.45
CA SER A 176 16.89 -9.17 -14.10
C SER A 176 16.95 -10.05 -12.84
N ARG A 177 15.96 -9.91 -11.95
CA ARG A 177 15.82 -10.62 -10.68
C ARG A 177 15.05 -11.94 -10.76
N ARG A 178 14.58 -12.36 -11.94
CA ARG A 178 13.66 -13.48 -12.16
C ARG A 178 12.26 -13.27 -11.55
N LEU A 179 11.84 -12.04 -11.37
CA LEU A 179 10.47 -11.68 -11.03
C LEU A 179 9.75 -11.27 -12.31
N SER A 180 8.60 -11.87 -12.58
CA SER A 180 7.71 -11.51 -13.68
C SER A 180 6.47 -10.82 -13.14
N ILE A 181 6.04 -9.72 -13.77
CA ILE A 181 4.83 -9.01 -13.41
C ILE A 181 3.89 -9.07 -14.62
N VAL A 182 2.67 -9.48 -14.39
CA VAL A 182 1.61 -9.63 -15.39
C VAL A 182 0.45 -8.72 -15.02
N PRO A 183 0.46 -7.46 -15.47
CA PRO A 183 -0.67 -6.56 -15.23
C PRO A 183 -1.80 -6.90 -16.20
N ILE A 184 -3.03 -6.98 -15.67
CA ILE A 184 -4.25 -7.14 -16.44
C ILE A 184 -5.05 -5.86 -16.28
N ILE A 185 -5.33 -5.19 -17.39
CA ILE A 185 -6.03 -3.91 -17.41
C ILE A 185 -7.17 -3.95 -18.44
N GLN A 186 -8.20 -3.16 -18.21
CA GLN A 186 -9.32 -3.04 -19.14
C GLN A 186 -9.06 -1.98 -20.22
N SER A 187 -8.27 -0.95 -19.90
CA SER A 187 -7.89 0.10 -20.86
C SER A 187 -6.58 0.79 -20.44
N LEU A 188 -5.87 1.38 -21.41
CA LEU A 188 -4.70 2.21 -21.12
C LEU A 188 -5.06 3.46 -20.33
N ALA A 189 -6.25 4.03 -20.52
CA ALA A 189 -6.71 5.20 -19.78
C ALA A 189 -6.80 4.96 -18.26
N GLN A 190 -7.13 3.73 -17.81
CA GLN A 190 -7.09 3.38 -16.39
C GLN A 190 -5.65 3.42 -15.84
N LEU A 191 -4.69 2.96 -16.64
CA LEU A 191 -3.28 2.99 -16.26
C LEU A 191 -2.75 4.43 -16.19
N GLU A 192 -3.08 5.26 -17.17
CA GLU A 192 -2.72 6.67 -17.22
C GLU A 192 -3.32 7.47 -16.04
N LYS A 193 -4.54 7.15 -15.63
CA LYS A 193 -5.18 7.76 -14.46
C LYS A 193 -4.36 7.56 -13.18
N ASN A 194 -3.76 6.39 -13.00
CA ASN A 194 -3.04 6.03 -11.79
C ASN A 194 -1.56 6.42 -11.83
N TYR A 195 -0.93 6.37 -12.99
CA TYR A 195 0.52 6.50 -13.13
C TYR A 195 0.98 7.69 -13.98
N SER A 196 0.07 8.57 -14.38
CA SER A 196 0.27 9.56 -15.44
C SER A 196 0.47 8.90 -16.82
N LYS A 197 0.53 9.73 -17.87
CA LYS A 197 0.82 9.24 -19.21
C LYS A 197 2.23 8.66 -19.33
N GLU A 198 3.20 9.36 -18.80
CA GLU A 198 4.62 8.97 -18.81
C GLU A 198 4.85 7.67 -18.03
N GLY A 199 4.27 7.55 -16.82
CA GLY A 199 4.36 6.33 -16.02
C GLY A 199 3.68 5.13 -16.67
N ALA A 200 2.54 5.35 -17.33
CA ALA A 200 1.85 4.31 -18.11
C ALA A 200 2.70 3.84 -19.30
N GLU A 201 3.33 4.76 -20.04
CA GLU A 201 4.26 4.45 -21.13
C GLU A 201 5.44 3.63 -20.62
N ILE A 202 6.07 4.00 -19.50
CA ILE A 202 7.17 3.24 -18.89
C ILE A 202 6.73 1.80 -18.57
N ILE A 203 5.55 1.61 -17.99
CA ILE A 203 5.02 0.28 -17.65
C ILE A 203 4.81 -0.55 -18.91
N VAL A 204 4.18 0.02 -19.94
CA VAL A 204 3.89 -0.66 -21.20
C VAL A 204 5.17 -1.01 -21.94
N ASP A 205 6.14 -0.11 -22.05
CA ASP A 205 7.40 -0.30 -22.77
C ASP A 205 8.30 -1.36 -22.14
N ASN A 206 8.15 -1.58 -20.82
CA ASN A 206 8.85 -2.66 -20.12
C ASN A 206 8.16 -4.03 -20.24
N THR A 207 6.97 -4.11 -20.85
CA THR A 207 6.31 -5.39 -21.09
C THR A 207 6.87 -6.08 -22.35
N GLN A 208 7.34 -7.32 -22.19
CA GLN A 208 7.92 -8.10 -23.30
C GLN A 208 6.86 -8.84 -24.12
N LEU A 209 5.68 -9.01 -23.57
CA LEU A 209 4.54 -9.70 -24.15
C LEU A 209 3.28 -8.92 -23.86
N THR A 210 2.55 -8.55 -24.90
CA THR A 210 1.25 -7.90 -24.80
C THR A 210 0.19 -8.77 -25.49
N ILE A 211 -0.89 -9.06 -24.77
CA ILE A 211 -2.04 -9.82 -25.28
C ILE A 211 -3.26 -8.91 -25.17
N PHE A 212 -3.96 -8.69 -26.24
CA PHE A 212 -5.13 -7.84 -26.25
C PHE A 212 -6.25 -8.32 -27.18
N GLY A 213 -7.49 -7.93 -26.84
CA GLY A 213 -8.71 -8.24 -27.61
C GLY A 213 -9.95 -7.83 -26.82
N GLY A 214 -11.10 -7.85 -27.48
CA GLY A 214 -12.37 -7.54 -26.81
C GLY A 214 -12.55 -6.06 -26.45
N PHE A 215 -12.21 -5.15 -27.34
CA PHE A 215 -12.35 -3.71 -27.12
C PHE A 215 -13.80 -3.25 -27.08
N ALA A 216 -14.10 -2.28 -26.20
CA ALA A 216 -15.36 -1.56 -26.22
C ALA A 216 -15.49 -0.74 -27.54
N PRO A 217 -16.73 -0.50 -28.04
CA PRO A 217 -16.97 0.23 -29.29
C PRO A 217 -16.28 1.61 -29.37
N ASN A 218 -16.21 2.32 -28.26
CA ASN A 218 -15.61 3.66 -28.17
C ASN A 218 -14.17 3.65 -27.61
N SER A 219 -13.48 2.51 -27.60
CA SER A 219 -12.16 2.39 -27.01
C SER A 219 -11.09 3.12 -27.84
N GLU A 220 -10.41 4.09 -27.24
CA GLU A 220 -9.20 4.70 -27.78
C GLU A 220 -8.01 3.75 -27.74
N THR A 221 -7.99 2.80 -26.81
CA THR A 221 -6.97 1.75 -26.73
C THR A 221 -6.86 0.97 -28.04
N ALA A 222 -7.98 0.75 -28.75
CA ALA A 222 -7.95 0.10 -30.06
C ALA A 222 -7.15 0.89 -31.11
N GLN A 223 -7.14 2.23 -31.04
CA GLN A 223 -6.34 3.08 -31.95
C GLN A 223 -4.84 2.95 -31.63
N VAL A 224 -4.49 2.98 -30.36
CA VAL A 224 -3.10 2.80 -29.90
C VAL A 224 -2.59 1.43 -30.32
N MET A 225 -3.36 0.37 -30.09
CA MET A 225 -2.97 -1.00 -30.47
C MET A 225 -2.87 -1.19 -31.97
N SER A 226 -3.76 -0.59 -32.75
CA SER A 226 -3.68 -0.60 -34.25
C SER A 226 -2.38 0.02 -34.73
N LYS A 227 -1.95 1.14 -34.16
CA LYS A 227 -0.67 1.79 -34.48
C LYS A 227 0.52 0.91 -34.10
N SER A 228 0.47 0.30 -32.91
CA SER A 228 1.55 -0.57 -32.38
C SER A 228 1.74 -1.84 -33.22
N LEU A 229 0.70 -2.30 -33.93
CA LEU A 229 0.80 -3.42 -34.86
C LEU A 229 1.60 -3.08 -36.12
N GLY A 230 1.68 -1.80 -36.46
CA GLY A 230 2.32 -1.33 -37.69
C GLY A 230 1.40 -1.40 -38.89
N SER A 231 1.98 -1.17 -40.08
CA SER A 231 1.27 -1.09 -41.34
C SER A 231 1.88 -2.00 -42.42
N ARG A 232 1.13 -2.19 -43.46
CA ARG A 232 1.56 -2.89 -44.71
C ARG A 232 1.16 -2.09 -45.93
N THR A 233 1.88 -2.27 -47.01
CA THR A 233 1.47 -1.78 -48.33
C THR A 233 0.31 -2.63 -48.83
N ALA A 234 -0.79 -2.00 -49.17
CA ALA A 234 -1.96 -2.64 -49.78
C ALA A 234 -2.25 -2.02 -51.14
N LEU A 235 -2.71 -2.83 -52.10
CA LEU A 235 -3.15 -2.35 -53.40
C LEU A 235 -4.59 -1.83 -53.26
N SER A 236 -4.79 -0.58 -53.59
CA SER A 236 -6.12 0.04 -53.69
C SER A 236 -6.41 0.35 -55.14
N GLY A 237 -7.60 0.02 -55.60
CA GLY A 237 -8.00 0.29 -56.96
C GLY A 237 -9.33 1.02 -57.02
N SER A 238 -9.44 2.01 -57.89
CA SER A 238 -10.71 2.59 -58.32
C SER A 238 -11.04 2.12 -59.73
N VAL A 239 -12.27 1.69 -59.96
CA VAL A 239 -12.80 1.34 -61.28
C VAL A 239 -13.82 2.39 -61.63
N SER A 240 -13.51 3.20 -62.65
CA SER A 240 -14.48 4.12 -63.26
C SER A 240 -15.15 3.44 -64.44
N ARG A 241 -16.48 3.29 -64.42
CA ARG A 241 -17.26 2.75 -65.54
C ARG A 241 -17.84 3.92 -66.32
N GLY A 242 -17.07 4.43 -67.26
CA GLY A 242 -17.60 5.33 -68.28
C GLY A 242 -18.35 4.51 -69.37
N LYS A 243 -19.29 5.17 -70.11
CA LYS A 243 -20.09 4.50 -71.15
C LYS A 243 -19.31 3.87 -72.27
N ASN A 244 -18.05 4.30 -72.54
CA ASN A 244 -17.25 3.87 -73.67
C ASN A 244 -15.88 3.29 -73.33
N ASP A 245 -15.36 3.45 -72.02
CA ASP A 245 -14.07 2.85 -71.62
C ASP A 245 -14.00 2.70 -70.08
N PRO A 246 -13.85 1.46 -69.57
CA PRO A 246 -13.59 1.26 -68.19
C PRO A 246 -12.10 1.56 -67.92
N SER A 247 -11.83 2.59 -67.10
CA SER A 247 -10.47 2.85 -66.65
C SER A 247 -10.29 2.27 -65.22
N GLN A 248 -9.18 1.55 -65.06
CA GLN A 248 -8.76 1.04 -63.76
C GLN A 248 -7.49 1.80 -63.34
N SER A 249 -7.55 2.41 -62.17
CA SER A 249 -6.37 2.98 -61.51
C SER A 249 -6.00 2.15 -60.28
N LEU A 250 -4.78 1.60 -60.28
CA LEU A 250 -4.22 0.86 -59.17
C LEU A 250 -3.18 1.73 -58.46
N GLN A 251 -3.35 1.91 -57.17
CA GLN A 251 -2.44 2.69 -56.32
C GLN A 251 -2.02 1.86 -55.12
N MET A 252 -0.74 1.91 -54.79
CA MET A 252 -0.25 1.34 -53.53
C MET A 252 -0.51 2.32 -52.39
N ILE A 253 -1.21 1.88 -51.36
CA ILE A 253 -1.49 2.65 -50.17
C ILE A 253 -0.94 1.97 -48.94
N GLU A 254 -0.54 2.77 -47.96
CA GLU A 254 -0.24 2.26 -46.64
C GLU A 254 -1.54 1.96 -45.90
N ARG A 255 -1.64 0.76 -45.30
CA ARG A 255 -2.79 0.33 -44.51
C ARG A 255 -2.32 -0.30 -43.22
N PRO A 256 -2.89 0.04 -42.03
CA PRO A 256 -2.62 -0.67 -40.79
C PRO A 256 -2.79 -2.18 -40.95
N LEU A 257 -1.96 -2.98 -40.31
CA LEU A 257 -2.12 -4.45 -40.31
C LEU A 257 -3.51 -4.87 -39.86
N MET A 258 -4.05 -4.20 -38.81
CA MET A 258 -5.46 -4.24 -38.44
C MET A 258 -5.92 -2.82 -38.09
N THR A 259 -7.03 -2.39 -38.68
CA THR A 259 -7.63 -1.09 -38.33
C THR A 259 -8.26 -1.14 -36.95
N PRO A 260 -8.50 0.00 -36.26
CA PRO A 260 -9.22 0.03 -35.02
C PRO A 260 -10.58 -0.65 -35.08
N ASP A 261 -11.29 -0.53 -36.18
CA ASP A 261 -12.61 -1.15 -36.38
C ASP A 261 -12.52 -2.67 -36.51
N GLU A 262 -11.49 -3.17 -37.19
CA GLU A 262 -11.21 -4.61 -37.27
C GLU A 262 -10.83 -5.18 -35.88
N LEU A 263 -10.12 -4.44 -35.05
CA LEU A 263 -9.81 -4.82 -33.68
C LEU A 263 -11.06 -4.86 -32.79
N LYS A 264 -11.93 -3.84 -32.90
CA LYS A 264 -13.20 -3.77 -32.15
C LYS A 264 -14.18 -4.87 -32.57
N SER A 265 -14.14 -5.30 -33.82
CA SER A 265 -15.03 -6.32 -34.37
C SER A 265 -14.50 -7.75 -34.23
N MET A 266 -13.35 -7.96 -33.57
CA MET A 266 -12.82 -9.30 -33.32
C MET A 266 -13.81 -10.17 -32.52
N PRO A 267 -14.08 -11.41 -32.98
CA PRO A 267 -14.95 -12.34 -32.27
C PRO A 267 -14.43 -12.66 -30.86
N LYS A 268 -15.34 -12.88 -29.92
CA LYS A 268 -15.00 -13.28 -28.54
C LYS A 268 -14.07 -14.51 -28.53
N GLY A 269 -13.01 -14.44 -27.75
CA GLY A 269 -12.00 -15.48 -27.62
C GLY A 269 -10.88 -15.40 -28.65
N GLN A 270 -10.91 -14.41 -29.58
CA GLN A 270 -9.75 -14.07 -30.39
C GLN A 270 -8.94 -12.94 -29.77
N PHE A 271 -7.62 -13.07 -29.87
CA PHE A 271 -6.67 -12.14 -29.30
C PHE A 271 -5.53 -11.90 -30.28
N ILE A 272 -4.90 -10.75 -30.14
CA ILE A 272 -3.63 -10.44 -30.77
C ILE A 272 -2.54 -10.60 -29.71
N VAL A 273 -1.49 -11.29 -30.06
CA VAL A 273 -0.29 -11.48 -29.22
C VAL A 273 0.87 -10.76 -29.89
N MET A 274 1.44 -9.80 -29.20
CA MET A 274 2.68 -9.12 -29.58
C MET A 274 3.79 -9.53 -28.62
N LYS A 275 4.94 -9.84 -29.13
CA LYS A 275 6.13 -10.20 -28.36
C LYS A 275 7.36 -9.55 -28.99
N THR A 276 8.27 -9.05 -28.18
CA THR A 276 9.53 -8.48 -28.64
C THR A 276 10.30 -9.47 -29.51
N GLY A 277 10.69 -9.04 -30.71
CA GLY A 277 11.47 -9.83 -31.68
C GLY A 277 10.67 -10.85 -32.50
N VAL A 278 9.34 -10.82 -32.43
CA VAL A 278 8.46 -11.73 -33.18
C VAL A 278 7.30 -10.92 -33.79
N ASN A 279 6.91 -11.30 -35.01
CA ASN A 279 5.76 -10.68 -35.64
C ASN A 279 4.47 -10.92 -34.85
N PRO A 280 3.55 -9.94 -34.83
CA PRO A 280 2.25 -10.09 -34.15
C PRO A 280 1.47 -11.31 -34.66
N MET A 281 0.80 -12.00 -33.79
CA MET A 281 0.01 -13.18 -34.08
C MET A 281 -1.45 -13.01 -33.67
N LYS A 282 -2.37 -13.36 -34.56
CA LYS A 282 -3.79 -13.50 -34.21
C LYS A 282 -4.06 -14.93 -33.72
N VAL A 283 -4.55 -15.08 -32.50
CA VAL A 283 -4.77 -16.39 -31.86
C VAL A 283 -6.20 -16.52 -31.42
N LYS A 284 -6.68 -17.76 -31.30
CA LYS A 284 -7.96 -18.10 -30.69
C LYS A 284 -7.70 -18.91 -29.43
N LEU A 285 -8.01 -18.33 -28.28
CA LEU A 285 -7.86 -18.98 -26.99
C LEU A 285 -9.17 -19.67 -26.61
N LYS A 286 -9.06 -20.90 -26.14
CA LYS A 286 -10.19 -21.64 -25.55
C LYS A 286 -10.31 -21.25 -24.09
N LEU A 287 -11.52 -21.22 -23.56
CA LEU A 287 -11.77 -21.08 -22.14
C LEU A 287 -11.21 -22.30 -21.39
N PHE A 288 -10.73 -22.10 -20.16
CA PHE A 288 -9.99 -23.13 -19.41
C PHE A 288 -10.74 -24.46 -19.29
N PHE A 289 -12.05 -24.43 -19.05
CA PHE A 289 -12.89 -25.64 -18.95
C PHE A 289 -12.99 -26.43 -20.28
N LYS A 290 -12.64 -25.82 -21.44
CA LYS A 290 -12.55 -26.51 -22.73
C LYS A 290 -11.19 -27.16 -22.98
N TRP A 291 -10.26 -27.03 -22.02
CA TRP A 291 -8.95 -27.66 -22.08
C TRP A 291 -8.89 -29.00 -21.33
N GLY A 292 -10.02 -29.46 -20.77
CA GLY A 292 -10.06 -30.66 -19.92
C GLY A 292 -9.34 -30.45 -18.59
N ILE A 293 -9.24 -29.20 -18.13
CA ILE A 293 -8.71 -28.88 -16.82
C ILE A 293 -9.81 -29.12 -15.79
N GLU A 294 -9.60 -30.09 -14.93
CA GLU A 294 -10.46 -30.39 -13.80
C GLU A 294 -9.82 -29.86 -12.53
N PHE A 295 -10.60 -29.17 -11.73
CA PHE A 295 -10.17 -28.72 -10.40
C PHE A 295 -10.64 -29.75 -9.37
N GLY A 296 -9.81 -29.98 -8.36
CA GLY A 296 -10.21 -30.74 -7.17
C GLY A 296 -11.25 -29.99 -6.34
N GLU A 297 -11.55 -30.52 -5.16
CA GLU A 297 -12.42 -29.82 -4.21
C GLU A 297 -11.90 -28.43 -3.88
N PRO A 298 -12.79 -27.41 -3.79
CA PRO A 298 -12.39 -26.05 -3.45
C PRO A 298 -11.71 -26.02 -2.08
N TYR A 299 -10.57 -25.35 -2.02
CA TYR A 299 -9.92 -25.08 -0.73
C TYR A 299 -10.82 -24.18 0.12
N LYS A 300 -11.21 -24.67 1.28
CA LYS A 300 -11.95 -23.87 2.26
C LYS A 300 -10.99 -23.26 3.25
N VAL A 301 -10.97 -21.95 3.30
CA VAL A 301 -10.22 -21.22 4.35
C VAL A 301 -10.93 -21.51 5.68
N PRO A 302 -10.23 -22.06 6.68
CA PRO A 302 -10.84 -22.25 7.99
C PRO A 302 -11.20 -20.90 8.60
N ASP A 303 -12.41 -20.78 9.12
CA ASP A 303 -12.80 -19.61 9.89
C ASP A 303 -11.98 -19.60 11.20
N ARG A 304 -11.14 -18.56 11.33
CA ARG A 304 -10.31 -18.37 12.52
C ARG A 304 -11.01 -17.59 13.62
N GLY A 305 -12.22 -17.11 13.36
CA GLY A 305 -12.96 -16.22 14.24
C GLY A 305 -12.23 -14.89 14.47
N SER A 306 -12.77 -14.06 15.35
CA SER A 306 -12.11 -12.82 15.80
C SER A 306 -11.15 -13.15 16.95
N ARG A 307 -9.86 -12.90 16.74
CA ARG A 307 -8.80 -13.06 17.75
C ARG A 307 -8.69 -11.79 18.57
N PRO A 308 -8.50 -11.87 19.92
CA PRO A 308 -8.27 -10.70 20.73
C PRO A 308 -6.93 -10.03 20.37
N VAL A 309 -6.97 -8.75 20.05
CA VAL A 309 -5.78 -7.95 19.73
C VAL A 309 -5.18 -7.38 21.02
N ARG A 310 -3.87 -7.50 21.18
CA ARG A 310 -3.12 -6.84 22.25
C ARG A 310 -2.55 -5.54 21.71
N TYR A 311 -2.82 -4.45 22.42
CA TYR A 311 -2.33 -3.13 22.03
C TYR A 311 -1.27 -2.66 23.00
N ALA A 312 -0.26 -1.99 22.51
CA ALA A 312 0.71 -1.32 23.36
C ALA A 312 0.01 -0.28 24.26
N SER A 313 0.37 -0.28 25.54
CA SER A 313 -0.08 0.66 26.53
C SER A 313 1.01 1.68 26.83
N ARG A 314 0.63 2.96 26.93
CA ARG A 314 1.56 4.02 27.33
C ARG A 314 2.18 3.74 28.71
N VAL A 315 1.41 3.15 29.62
CA VAL A 315 1.87 2.87 31.00
C VAL A 315 2.96 1.80 30.94
N GLU A 316 2.70 0.68 30.27
CA GLU A 316 3.66 -0.42 30.10
C GLU A 316 4.92 0.03 29.35
N LEU A 317 4.74 0.82 28.29
CA LEU A 317 5.86 1.41 27.54
C LEU A 317 6.73 2.30 28.46
N MET A 318 6.12 3.12 29.32
CA MET A 318 6.85 3.98 30.24
C MET A 318 7.58 3.15 31.32
N GLU A 319 6.96 2.09 31.79
CA GLU A 319 7.58 1.17 32.76
C GLU A 319 8.79 0.46 32.13
N ALA A 320 8.65 -0.07 30.93
CA ALA A 320 9.75 -0.70 30.21
C ALA A 320 10.93 0.26 29.95
N ILE A 321 10.64 1.52 29.60
CA ILE A 321 11.69 2.55 29.46
C ILE A 321 12.36 2.82 30.82
N HIS A 322 11.61 2.91 31.92
CA HIS A 322 12.18 3.12 33.25
C HIS A 322 12.98 1.92 33.77
N GLU A 323 12.64 0.71 33.34
CA GLU A 323 13.44 -0.51 33.63
C GLU A 323 14.75 -0.50 32.85
N ALA A 324 14.72 -0.11 31.56
CA ALA A 324 15.91 0.00 30.72
C ALA A 324 16.83 1.15 31.18
N TYR A 325 16.25 2.27 31.65
CA TYR A 325 16.98 3.46 32.06
C TYR A 325 16.61 3.92 33.50
N PRO A 326 16.93 3.15 34.56
CA PRO A 326 16.51 3.44 35.94
C PRO A 326 17.00 4.79 36.46
N HIS A 327 18.15 5.26 35.98
CA HIS A 327 18.77 6.53 36.37
C HIS A 327 18.01 7.76 35.88
N LEU A 328 17.14 7.63 34.88
CA LEU A 328 16.30 8.69 34.33
C LEU A 328 14.89 8.71 34.92
N ARG A 329 14.57 7.76 35.81
CA ARG A 329 13.27 7.69 36.45
C ARG A 329 13.05 8.93 37.35
N PRO A 330 11.97 9.69 37.15
CA PRO A 330 11.68 10.81 38.05
C PRO A 330 11.60 10.33 39.48
N ARG A 331 12.35 10.95 40.42
CA ARG A 331 12.21 10.67 41.86
C ARG A 331 10.78 11.00 42.26
N LYS A 332 10.06 10.06 42.87
CA LYS A 332 8.76 10.34 43.48
C LYS A 332 8.99 11.50 44.47
N ALA A 333 8.32 12.64 44.25
CA ALA A 333 8.33 13.71 45.19
C ALA A 333 7.88 13.13 46.55
N THR A 334 8.76 13.18 47.54
CA THR A 334 8.40 12.83 48.91
C THR A 334 7.25 13.75 49.27
N PRO A 335 6.12 13.25 49.81
CA PRO A 335 5.04 14.11 50.23
C PRO A 335 5.62 15.11 51.26
N THR A 336 5.64 16.37 50.89
CA THR A 336 6.02 17.44 51.81
C THR A 336 5.04 17.34 52.96
N ALA A 337 5.55 17.05 54.16
CA ALA A 337 4.73 16.96 55.37
C ALA A 337 3.91 18.27 55.43
N GLN A 338 2.60 18.12 55.48
CA GLN A 338 1.71 19.27 55.72
C GLN A 338 2.16 19.99 56.96
N PRO A 339 2.26 21.31 56.97
CA PRO A 339 2.51 22.03 58.17
C PRO A 339 1.39 21.73 59.17
N THR A 340 1.75 21.23 60.34
CA THR A 340 0.83 20.99 61.42
C THR A 340 0.19 22.35 61.79
N GLU A 341 -1.06 22.52 61.40
CA GLU A 341 -1.84 23.67 61.86
C GLU A 341 -1.94 23.59 63.38
N GLN A 342 -1.31 24.55 64.05
CA GLN A 342 -1.53 24.76 65.46
C GLN A 342 -2.97 25.23 65.63
N PRO A 343 -3.71 24.70 66.67
CA PRO A 343 -5.09 25.09 66.91
C PRO A 343 -5.14 26.55 67.40
N THR A 344 -5.72 27.39 66.56
CA THR A 344 -6.03 28.76 66.90
C THR A 344 -7.08 28.78 68.10
N LYS A 345 -6.68 29.26 69.24
CA LYS A 345 -7.60 29.47 70.38
C LYS A 345 -8.64 30.50 69.97
N ILE A 346 -9.89 30.06 69.87
CA ILE A 346 -11.04 30.95 69.65
C ILE A 346 -11.37 31.56 71.01
N LYS A 347 -11.19 32.86 71.16
CA LYS A 347 -11.66 33.68 72.29
C LYS A 347 -13.16 33.91 72.09
N ILE A 348 -13.99 33.31 72.93
CA ILE A 348 -15.41 33.59 72.99
C ILE A 348 -15.61 34.84 73.80
N GLU A 349 -15.93 35.97 73.21
CA GLU A 349 -16.46 37.13 73.93
C GLU A 349 -17.99 36.95 74.08
N ARG A 350 -18.41 36.89 75.36
CA ARG A 350 -19.83 36.97 75.77
C ARG A 350 -20.26 38.42 75.64
N GLY A 351 -21.12 38.72 74.68
CA GLY A 351 -21.82 39.97 74.61
C GLY A 351 -23.11 39.85 75.49
N GLU A 352 -23.20 40.71 76.47
CA GLU A 352 -24.38 40.88 77.32
C GLU A 352 -25.54 41.51 76.50
N SER A 353 -26.72 41.02 76.85
CA SER A 353 -28.01 41.57 76.40
C SER A 353 -28.32 42.85 77.13
N GLU A 354 -28.69 43.92 76.41
CA GLU A 354 -29.55 44.95 76.97
C GLU A 354 -30.71 45.32 75.98
N ASN A 355 -31.86 45.39 76.66
CA ASN A 355 -33.15 45.76 76.16
C ASN A 355 -33.19 47.15 75.45
N VAL A 356 -33.99 47.29 74.40
CA VAL A 356 -35.30 48.04 74.44
C VAL A 356 -36.03 47.70 73.18
#